data_c964e47cb82b87082aafb509c5980879
#
_entry.id   c964e47cb82b87082aafb509c5980879
#
_cell.length_a   1.000
_cell.length_b   1.000
_cell.length_c   1.000
_cell.angle_alpha   90.00
_cell.angle_beta   90.00
_cell.angle_gamma   90.00
#
_symmetry.space_group_name_H-M   'P 1'
#
loop_
_entity.id
_entity.type
_entity.pdbx_description
1 polymer ?
#
loop_
_entity_poly.entity_id
_entity_poly.type
_entity_poly.pdbx_seq_one_letter_code
_entity_poly.pdbx_strand_id
1 'polypeptide(L)'
;EAHARARFEALLETAVEDGCVQDAVVAESLAQAHGLWHIRESIPLAQAEEGLNIKHDISVPISRIPAFCEYTDALLAREIPGVRLVNFGHLGDGNLHYNVQTPEGSDARAFLRDQETHVNHLVYEAVARFGGAFSAEHGVGGLKVAELEKYQPPVALGMMRAIKQALDPQGIMNPGRVLRR
;
A
#
# COMPACT_ATOMS: atom_id res chain seq x y z
N GLU A 1 14.01 16.30 20.87
CA GLU A 1 12.94 17.05 20.16
C GLU A 1 13.52 18.18 19.30
N ALA A 2 14.27 19.14 19.89
CA ALA A 2 14.88 20.26 19.15
C ALA A 2 15.79 19.82 17.98
N HIS A 3 16.58 18.75 18.15
CA HIS A 3 17.44 18.22 17.09
C HIS A 3 16.62 17.62 15.93
N ALA A 4 15.52 16.91 16.21
CA ALA A 4 14.66 16.35 15.18
C ALA A 4 13.97 17.47 14.38
N ARG A 5 13.50 18.51 15.06
CA ARG A 5 12.90 19.68 14.43
C ARG A 5 13.91 20.41 13.51
N ALA A 6 15.11 20.70 13.98
CA ALA A 6 16.14 21.35 13.16
C ALA A 6 16.50 20.55 11.90
N ARG A 7 16.57 19.21 12.01
CA ARG A 7 16.81 18.35 10.83
C ARG A 7 15.65 18.35 9.85
N PHE A 8 14.42 18.38 10.36
CA PHE A 8 13.23 18.43 9.52
C PHE A 8 13.12 19.78 8.77
N GLU A 9 13.37 20.89 9.48
CA GLU A 9 13.40 22.23 8.88
C GLU A 9 14.48 22.35 7.80
N ALA A 10 15.71 21.87 8.07
CA ALA A 10 16.79 21.86 7.07
C ALA A 10 16.45 20.98 5.85
N LEU A 11 15.75 19.84 6.04
CA LEU A 11 15.27 19.02 4.93
C LEU A 11 14.27 19.77 4.06
N LEU A 12 13.32 20.47 4.67
CA LEU A 12 12.33 21.27 3.94
C LEU A 12 12.96 22.43 3.19
N GLU A 13 13.91 23.15 3.81
CA GLU A 13 14.69 24.21 3.15
C GLU A 13 15.39 23.69 1.90
N THR A 14 16.12 22.58 2.02
CA THR A 14 16.79 21.95 0.87
C THR A 14 15.78 21.54 -0.21
N ALA A 15 14.64 20.97 0.17
CA ALA A 15 13.63 20.54 -0.79
C ALA A 15 12.97 21.70 -1.54
N VAL A 16 12.85 22.87 -0.90
CA VAL A 16 12.37 24.11 -1.55
C VAL A 16 13.45 24.67 -2.48
N GLU A 17 14.71 24.71 -2.02
CA GLU A 17 15.86 25.19 -2.84
C GLU A 17 16.05 24.34 -4.10
N ASP A 18 15.91 23.04 -3.99
CA ASP A 18 16.00 22.08 -5.10
C ASP A 18 14.74 22.08 -6.01
N GLY A 19 13.71 22.86 -5.66
CA GLY A 19 12.46 22.94 -6.42
C GLY A 19 11.57 21.68 -6.32
N CYS A 20 11.89 20.78 -5.39
CA CYS A 20 11.08 19.58 -5.13
C CYS A 20 9.77 19.90 -4.39
N VAL A 21 9.76 21.00 -3.64
CA VAL A 21 8.63 21.51 -2.85
C VAL A 21 8.43 22.98 -3.17
N GLN A 22 7.19 23.42 -3.39
CA GLN A 22 6.85 24.81 -3.68
C GLN A 22 6.63 25.62 -2.39
N ASP A 23 6.04 25.00 -1.38
CA ASP A 23 5.75 25.59 -0.09
C ASP A 23 5.63 24.49 0.98
N ALA A 24 5.87 24.84 2.24
CA ALA A 24 5.81 23.92 3.36
C ALA A 24 5.30 24.63 4.63
N VAL A 25 4.47 23.92 5.38
CA VAL A 25 3.95 24.38 6.67
C VAL A 25 4.40 23.45 7.77
N VAL A 26 5.02 23.98 8.79
CA VAL A 26 5.40 23.27 10.01
C VAL A 26 4.45 23.67 11.13
N ALA A 27 3.84 22.70 11.80
CA ALA A 27 2.96 22.96 12.92
C ALA A 27 3.73 23.57 14.09
N GLU A 28 3.28 24.72 14.60
CA GLU A 28 3.85 25.44 15.74
C GLU A 28 3.08 25.23 17.04
N SER A 29 1.94 24.53 16.96
CA SER A 29 1.11 24.19 18.12
C SER A 29 0.50 22.79 17.98
N LEU A 30 0.12 22.18 19.09
CA LEU A 30 -0.60 20.92 19.09
C LEU A 30 -1.92 20.99 18.30
N ALA A 31 -2.62 22.11 18.36
CA ALA A 31 -3.85 22.31 17.60
C ALA A 31 -3.60 22.27 16.09
N GLN A 32 -2.53 22.93 15.62
CA GLN A 32 -2.12 22.87 14.21
C GLN A 32 -1.68 21.45 13.82
N ALA A 33 -0.88 20.78 14.66
CA ALA A 33 -0.46 19.41 14.40
C ALA A 33 -1.66 18.47 14.28
N HIS A 34 -2.64 18.57 15.19
CA HIS A 34 -3.88 17.80 15.12
C HIS A 34 -4.69 18.12 13.85
N GLY A 35 -4.74 19.38 13.44
CA GLY A 35 -5.41 19.79 12.20
C GLY A 35 -4.77 19.17 10.96
N LEU A 36 -3.44 19.17 10.84
CA LEU A 36 -2.71 18.54 9.75
C LEU A 36 -2.89 17.00 9.76
N TRP A 37 -2.81 16.37 10.93
CA TRP A 37 -3.09 14.95 11.06
C TRP A 37 -4.53 14.60 10.71
N HIS A 38 -5.50 15.42 11.08
CA HIS A 38 -6.89 15.21 10.71
C HIS A 38 -7.08 15.18 9.19
N ILE A 39 -6.43 16.06 8.44
CA ILE A 39 -6.44 16.04 6.97
C ILE A 39 -5.89 14.69 6.48
N ARG A 40 -4.73 14.25 6.99
CA ARG A 40 -4.11 12.97 6.60
C ARG A 40 -5.00 11.77 6.92
N GLU A 41 -5.62 11.74 8.10
CA GLU A 41 -6.45 10.64 8.58
C GLU A 41 -7.83 10.61 7.90
N SER A 42 -8.26 11.72 7.32
CA SER A 42 -9.53 11.80 6.57
C SER A 42 -9.45 11.20 5.16
N ILE A 43 -8.26 10.91 4.63
CA ILE A 43 -8.10 10.36 3.27
C ILE A 43 -8.92 9.08 3.06
N PRO A 44 -8.89 8.06 3.95
CA PRO A 44 -9.69 6.85 3.77
C PRO A 44 -11.19 7.09 3.76
N LEU A 45 -11.68 8.07 4.56
CA LEU A 45 -13.09 8.44 4.63
C LEU A 45 -13.52 9.14 3.34
N ALA A 46 -12.77 10.16 2.91
CA ALA A 46 -13.02 10.85 1.66
C ALA A 46 -13.02 9.89 0.46
N GLN A 47 -12.10 8.93 0.44
CA GLN A 47 -12.07 7.90 -0.59
C GLN A 47 -13.29 6.96 -0.55
N ALA A 48 -13.81 6.67 0.64
CA ALA A 48 -15.03 5.86 0.78
C ALA A 48 -16.27 6.60 0.25
N GLU A 49 -16.33 7.93 0.41
CA GLU A 49 -17.38 8.78 -0.15
C GLU A 49 -17.33 8.86 -1.68
N GLU A 50 -16.12 8.78 -2.28
CA GLU A 50 -15.91 8.70 -3.72
C GLU A 50 -16.38 7.37 -4.34
N GLY A 51 -16.68 6.37 -3.54
CA GLY A 51 -17.22 5.08 -3.96
C GLY A 51 -16.27 3.90 -3.81
N LEU A 52 -16.66 2.77 -4.42
CA LEU A 52 -15.91 1.53 -4.33
C LEU A 52 -14.59 1.61 -5.09
N ASN A 53 -13.57 0.97 -4.53
CA ASN A 53 -12.23 0.91 -5.12
C ASN A 53 -11.56 -0.43 -4.78
N ILE A 54 -10.52 -0.78 -5.54
CA ILE A 54 -9.67 -1.94 -5.29
C ILE A 54 -8.50 -1.46 -4.43
N LYS A 55 -8.36 -2.06 -3.24
CA LYS A 55 -7.41 -1.61 -2.22
C LYS A 55 -6.20 -2.52 -2.14
N HIS A 56 -5.03 -1.90 -2.12
CA HIS A 56 -3.78 -2.59 -1.86
C HIS A 56 -3.09 -1.98 -0.64
N ASP A 57 -2.73 -2.82 0.29
CA ASP A 57 -1.89 -2.54 1.44
C ASP A 57 -0.56 -3.24 1.19
N ILE A 58 0.41 -2.49 0.67
CA ILE A 58 1.69 -2.99 0.17
C ILE A 58 2.84 -2.23 0.80
N SER A 59 4.05 -2.76 0.68
CA SER A 59 5.26 -2.01 0.98
C SER A 59 6.29 -2.19 -0.12
N VAL A 60 7.10 -1.15 -0.34
CA VAL A 60 8.27 -1.20 -1.22
C VAL A 60 9.44 -0.49 -0.54
N PRO A 61 10.70 -0.81 -0.87
CA PRO A 61 11.83 -0.06 -0.35
C PRO A 61 11.65 1.44 -0.60
N ILE A 62 11.86 2.28 0.43
CA ILE A 62 11.56 3.71 0.41
C ILE A 62 12.15 4.41 -0.84
N SER A 63 13.41 4.13 -1.14
CA SER A 63 14.11 4.70 -2.31
C SER A 63 13.51 4.28 -3.66
N ARG A 64 12.65 3.27 -3.69
CA ARG A 64 12.00 2.77 -4.92
C ARG A 64 10.56 3.23 -5.07
N ILE A 65 9.99 3.88 -4.07
CA ILE A 65 8.59 4.35 -4.10
C ILE A 65 8.29 5.23 -5.34
N PRO A 66 9.09 6.26 -5.67
CA PRO A 66 8.79 7.08 -6.85
C PRO A 66 8.77 6.27 -8.14
N ALA A 67 9.77 5.44 -8.38
CA ALA A 67 9.86 4.62 -9.57
C ALA A 67 8.77 3.53 -9.62
N PHE A 68 8.36 2.99 -8.47
CA PHE A 68 7.24 2.06 -8.36
C PHE A 68 5.92 2.75 -8.75
N CYS A 69 5.65 3.93 -8.21
CA CYS A 69 4.43 4.68 -8.53
C CYS A 69 4.40 5.03 -10.02
N GLU A 70 5.46 5.62 -10.57
CA GLU A 70 5.55 5.98 -11.99
C GLU A 70 5.29 4.77 -12.90
N TYR A 71 5.95 3.65 -12.63
CA TYR A 71 5.78 2.41 -13.40
C TYR A 71 4.35 1.86 -13.31
N THR A 72 3.81 1.78 -12.08
CA THR A 72 2.52 1.13 -11.83
C THR A 72 1.37 2.01 -12.32
N ASP A 73 1.48 3.33 -12.15
CA ASP A 73 0.50 4.31 -12.66
C ASP A 73 0.41 4.24 -14.18
N ALA A 74 1.55 4.23 -14.88
CA ALA A 74 1.59 4.11 -16.33
C ALA A 74 1.04 2.75 -16.83
N LEU A 75 1.35 1.66 -16.10
CA LEU A 75 0.84 0.33 -16.39
C LEU A 75 -0.69 0.28 -16.28
N LEU A 76 -1.24 0.75 -15.16
CA LEU A 76 -2.69 0.74 -14.91
C LEU A 76 -3.45 1.68 -15.84
N ALA A 77 -2.91 2.86 -16.13
CA ALA A 77 -3.52 3.80 -17.07
C ALA A 77 -3.63 3.21 -18.51
N ARG A 78 -2.65 2.38 -18.89
CA ARG A 78 -2.66 1.68 -20.18
C ARG A 78 -3.68 0.54 -20.21
N GLU A 79 -3.73 -0.27 -19.15
CA GLU A 79 -4.58 -1.46 -19.08
C GLU A 79 -6.05 -1.11 -18.78
N ILE A 80 -6.27 -0.01 -18.05
CA ILE A 80 -7.61 0.44 -17.62
C ILE A 80 -7.75 1.94 -17.92
N PRO A 81 -8.13 2.32 -19.13
CA PRO A 81 -8.31 3.73 -19.49
C PRO A 81 -9.29 4.45 -18.56
N GLY A 82 -8.91 5.62 -18.09
CA GLY A 82 -9.72 6.44 -17.18
C GLY A 82 -9.63 6.02 -15.70
N VAL A 83 -8.78 5.05 -15.34
CA VAL A 83 -8.54 4.68 -13.95
C VAL A 83 -8.05 5.89 -13.14
N ARG A 84 -8.52 6.00 -11.90
CA ARG A 84 -8.08 7.02 -10.95
C ARG A 84 -7.29 6.34 -9.84
N LEU A 85 -6.12 6.87 -9.52
CA LEU A 85 -5.22 6.29 -8.54
C LEU A 85 -5.13 7.17 -7.30
N VAL A 86 -5.24 6.56 -6.12
CA VAL A 86 -5.12 7.25 -4.84
C VAL A 86 -4.07 6.54 -4.00
N ASN A 87 -2.91 7.17 -3.87
CA ASN A 87 -1.76 6.62 -3.16
C ASN A 87 -1.46 7.46 -1.92
N PHE A 88 -1.42 6.83 -0.78
CA PHE A 88 -1.00 7.41 0.48
C PHE A 88 -0.41 6.33 1.39
N GLY A 89 0.26 6.70 2.46
CA GLY A 89 0.86 5.68 3.32
C GLY A 89 1.81 6.27 4.35
N HIS A 90 2.68 5.41 4.87
CA HIS A 90 3.72 5.76 5.81
C HIS A 90 5.08 5.68 5.09
N LEU A 91 5.58 6.83 4.66
CA LEU A 91 6.83 6.89 3.88
C LEU A 91 8.02 6.28 4.65
N GLY A 92 8.04 6.44 5.99
CA GLY A 92 9.15 6.02 6.83
C GLY A 92 9.41 4.50 6.88
N ASP A 93 8.42 3.68 6.56
CA ASP A 93 8.53 2.22 6.51
C ASP A 93 8.21 1.62 5.12
N GLY A 94 7.96 2.51 4.15
CA GLY A 94 7.67 2.09 2.78
C GLY A 94 6.26 1.56 2.55
N ASN A 95 5.36 1.67 3.54
CA ASN A 95 3.97 1.29 3.40
C ASN A 95 3.22 2.21 2.44
N LEU A 96 2.46 1.61 1.52
CA LEU A 96 1.59 2.31 0.59
C LEU A 96 0.20 1.66 0.58
N HIS A 97 -0.81 2.49 0.80
CA HIS A 97 -2.18 2.20 0.40
C HIS A 97 -2.32 2.62 -1.08
N TYR A 98 -2.06 1.67 -1.96
CA TYR A 98 -2.12 1.89 -3.41
C TYR A 98 -3.51 1.50 -3.89
N ASN A 99 -4.43 2.47 -3.96
CA ASN A 99 -5.83 2.23 -4.24
C ASN A 99 -6.20 2.61 -5.67
N VAL A 100 -6.91 1.70 -6.32
CA VAL A 100 -7.37 1.84 -7.72
C VAL A 100 -8.86 2.14 -7.71
N GLN A 101 -9.18 3.39 -7.99
CA GLN A 101 -10.53 3.92 -7.99
C GLN A 101 -11.21 3.63 -9.33
N THR A 102 -12.51 3.37 -9.28
CA THR A 102 -13.34 3.18 -10.47
C THR A 102 -13.22 4.41 -11.42
N PRO A 103 -13.11 4.19 -12.74
CA PRO A 103 -13.19 5.27 -13.71
C PRO A 103 -14.48 6.09 -13.54
N GLU A 104 -14.40 7.40 -13.75
CA GLU A 104 -15.54 8.29 -13.62
C GLU A 104 -16.71 7.90 -14.55
N GLY A 105 -17.93 7.92 -14.02
CA GLY A 105 -19.12 7.52 -14.78
C GLY A 105 -19.32 6.03 -14.98
N SER A 106 -18.42 5.17 -14.47
CA SER A 106 -18.53 3.71 -14.58
C SER A 106 -19.29 3.12 -13.39
N ASP A 107 -19.92 1.94 -13.57
CA ASP A 107 -20.51 1.17 -12.49
C ASP A 107 -19.41 0.57 -11.61
N ALA A 108 -19.29 1.07 -10.40
CA ALA A 108 -18.24 0.66 -9.46
C ALA A 108 -18.35 -0.81 -9.04
N ARG A 109 -19.56 -1.37 -8.94
CA ARG A 109 -19.74 -2.80 -8.60
C ARG A 109 -19.33 -3.70 -9.75
N ALA A 110 -19.68 -3.33 -10.98
CA ALA A 110 -19.24 -4.03 -12.17
C ALA A 110 -17.72 -3.96 -12.31
N PHE A 111 -17.13 -2.79 -12.09
CA PHE A 111 -15.68 -2.60 -12.13
C PHE A 111 -14.95 -3.52 -11.13
N LEU A 112 -15.35 -3.56 -9.87
CA LEU A 112 -14.74 -4.46 -8.91
C LEU A 112 -14.88 -5.92 -9.32
N ARG A 113 -16.09 -6.37 -9.65
CA ARG A 113 -16.35 -7.75 -10.05
C ARG A 113 -15.48 -8.19 -11.23
N ASP A 114 -15.32 -7.32 -12.21
CA ASP A 114 -14.72 -7.66 -13.49
C ASP A 114 -13.22 -7.37 -13.56
N GLN A 115 -12.70 -6.43 -12.73
CA GLN A 115 -11.32 -5.96 -12.80
C GLN A 115 -10.47 -6.26 -11.57
N GLU A 116 -11.05 -6.57 -10.40
CA GLU A 116 -10.29 -6.70 -9.16
C GLU A 116 -9.15 -7.74 -9.28
N THR A 117 -9.43 -8.91 -9.85
CA THR A 117 -8.42 -9.95 -10.02
C THR A 117 -7.28 -9.51 -10.94
N HIS A 118 -7.61 -8.83 -12.04
CA HIS A 118 -6.63 -8.33 -13.00
C HIS A 118 -5.77 -7.21 -12.41
N VAL A 119 -6.40 -6.25 -11.75
CA VAL A 119 -5.71 -5.14 -11.06
C VAL A 119 -4.79 -5.67 -9.96
N ASN A 120 -5.28 -6.58 -9.12
CA ASN A 120 -4.46 -7.21 -8.08
C ASN A 120 -3.22 -7.88 -8.67
N HIS A 121 -3.39 -8.61 -9.79
CA HIS A 121 -2.27 -9.24 -10.48
C HIS A 121 -1.24 -8.21 -10.94
N LEU A 122 -1.66 -7.15 -11.62
CA LEU A 122 -0.76 -6.10 -12.12
C LEU A 122 0.01 -5.41 -10.99
N VAL A 123 -0.69 -5.02 -9.92
CA VAL A 123 -0.09 -4.34 -8.78
C VAL A 123 0.89 -5.25 -8.04
N TYR A 124 0.53 -6.50 -7.75
CA TYR A 124 1.42 -7.41 -7.02
C TYR A 124 2.64 -7.86 -7.84
N GLU A 125 2.52 -7.99 -9.16
CA GLU A 125 3.68 -8.19 -10.03
C GLU A 125 4.63 -6.98 -10.00
N ALA A 126 4.08 -5.76 -10.02
CA ALA A 126 4.88 -4.56 -9.86
C ALA A 126 5.56 -4.52 -8.48
N VAL A 127 4.84 -4.82 -7.40
CA VAL A 127 5.41 -4.91 -6.05
C VAL A 127 6.58 -5.91 -6.00
N ALA A 128 6.41 -7.11 -6.55
CA ALA A 128 7.46 -8.12 -6.60
C ALA A 128 8.68 -7.64 -7.42
N ARG A 129 8.44 -7.00 -8.57
CA ARG A 129 9.48 -6.40 -9.41
C ARG A 129 10.33 -5.37 -8.66
N PHE A 130 9.71 -4.58 -7.80
CA PHE A 130 10.39 -3.54 -7.01
C PHE A 130 10.92 -4.05 -5.66
N GLY A 131 10.81 -5.36 -5.39
CA GLY A 131 11.33 -5.99 -4.18
C GLY A 131 10.52 -5.65 -2.93
N GLY A 132 9.22 -5.41 -3.11
CA GLY A 132 8.28 -5.09 -2.06
C GLY A 132 7.54 -6.32 -1.50
N ALA A 133 6.58 -6.05 -0.60
CA ALA A 133 5.68 -7.05 -0.04
C ALA A 133 4.22 -6.71 -0.38
N PHE A 134 3.46 -7.72 -0.75
CA PHE A 134 2.04 -7.59 -1.14
C PHE A 134 1.08 -7.41 0.06
N SER A 135 1.59 -7.41 1.27
CA SER A 135 0.86 -7.10 2.50
C SER A 135 1.79 -6.44 3.50
N ALA A 136 1.49 -5.19 3.86
CA ALA A 136 2.29 -4.40 4.80
C ALA A 136 1.71 -4.49 6.23
N GLU A 137 0.48 -4.04 6.44
CA GLU A 137 -0.16 -3.93 7.76
C GLU A 137 -1.26 -4.97 7.98
N HIS A 138 -2.04 -5.32 6.95
CA HIS A 138 -3.25 -6.13 7.07
C HIS A 138 -3.00 -7.63 7.24
N GLY A 139 -1.79 -8.10 6.93
CA GLY A 139 -1.46 -9.52 6.93
C GLY A 139 -2.09 -10.31 5.76
N VAL A 140 -1.85 -11.61 5.76
CA VAL A 140 -2.26 -12.51 4.68
C VAL A 140 -3.70 -13.01 4.87
N GLY A 141 -4.05 -13.38 6.09
CA GLY A 141 -5.37 -13.94 6.41
C GLY A 141 -5.74 -15.13 5.54
N GLY A 142 -6.98 -15.17 5.07
CA GLY A 142 -7.47 -16.16 4.10
C GLY A 142 -7.55 -15.65 2.67
N LEU A 143 -7.48 -14.33 2.47
CA LEU A 143 -7.69 -13.70 1.16
C LEU A 143 -6.44 -13.70 0.29
N LYS A 144 -5.25 -13.58 0.90
CA LYS A 144 -3.96 -13.44 0.20
C LYS A 144 -3.10 -14.71 0.27
N VAL A 145 -3.70 -15.88 0.52
CA VAL A 145 -2.97 -17.17 0.61
C VAL A 145 -2.33 -17.54 -0.72
N ALA A 146 -3.03 -17.29 -1.82
CA ALA A 146 -2.51 -17.56 -3.16
C ALA A 146 -1.31 -16.66 -3.50
N GLU A 147 -1.38 -15.40 -3.11
CA GLU A 147 -0.29 -14.43 -3.25
C GLU A 147 0.91 -14.83 -2.40
N LEU A 148 0.69 -15.30 -1.17
CA LEU A 148 1.77 -15.80 -0.33
C LEU A 148 2.48 -16.99 -0.99
N GLU A 149 1.74 -17.95 -1.51
CA GLU A 149 2.30 -19.11 -2.20
C GLU A 149 3.06 -18.74 -3.47
N LYS A 150 2.61 -17.70 -4.18
CA LYS A 150 3.20 -17.24 -5.42
C LYS A 150 4.50 -16.44 -5.21
N TYR A 151 4.50 -15.51 -4.24
CA TYR A 151 5.56 -14.52 -4.11
C TYR A 151 6.59 -14.85 -3.02
N GLN A 152 6.28 -15.76 -2.09
CA GLN A 152 7.25 -16.14 -1.06
C GLN A 152 8.23 -17.21 -1.55
N PRO A 153 9.51 -17.11 -1.17
CA PRO A 153 10.49 -18.14 -1.48
C PRO A 153 10.06 -19.52 -0.95
N PRO A 154 10.29 -20.61 -1.71
CA PRO A 154 9.89 -21.96 -1.28
C PRO A 154 10.46 -22.38 0.09
N VAL A 155 11.67 -21.90 0.42
CA VAL A 155 12.31 -22.16 1.73
C VAL A 155 11.48 -21.51 2.86
N ALA A 156 11.07 -20.26 2.68
CA ALA A 156 10.25 -19.56 3.67
C ALA A 156 8.90 -20.25 3.87
N LEU A 157 8.23 -20.64 2.77
CA LEU A 157 6.98 -21.41 2.83
C LEU A 157 7.17 -22.76 3.53
N GLY A 158 8.30 -23.45 3.28
CA GLY A 158 8.66 -24.70 3.96
C GLY A 158 8.80 -24.50 5.47
N MET A 159 9.48 -23.44 5.91
CA MET A 159 9.62 -23.11 7.32
C MET A 159 8.29 -22.75 7.96
N MET A 160 7.44 -21.96 7.29
CA MET A 160 6.10 -21.62 7.79
C MET A 160 5.24 -22.86 7.97
N ARG A 161 5.28 -23.81 7.02
CA ARG A 161 4.55 -25.10 7.13
C ARG A 161 5.08 -25.97 8.27
N ALA A 162 6.40 -26.02 8.45
CA ALA A 162 7.01 -26.78 9.54
C ALA A 162 6.60 -26.24 10.93
N ILE A 163 6.61 -24.90 11.09
CA ILE A 163 6.14 -24.23 12.31
C ILE A 163 4.66 -24.55 12.55
N LYS A 164 3.83 -24.41 11.52
CA LYS A 164 2.39 -24.72 11.59
C LYS A 164 2.17 -26.16 12.02
N GLN A 165 2.87 -27.12 11.40
CA GLN A 165 2.74 -28.55 11.72
C GLN A 165 3.18 -28.86 13.14
N ALA A 166 4.24 -28.21 13.63
CA ALA A 166 4.73 -28.43 14.99
C ALA A 166 3.76 -27.93 16.07
N LEU A 167 3.09 -26.78 15.82
CA LEU A 167 2.18 -26.14 16.78
C LEU A 167 0.74 -26.62 16.67
N ASP A 168 0.32 -26.99 15.48
CA ASP A 168 -1.05 -27.40 15.17
C ASP A 168 -1.07 -28.64 14.25
N PRO A 169 -0.61 -29.80 14.76
CA PRO A 169 -0.53 -31.02 13.95
C PRO A 169 -1.89 -31.53 13.46
N GLN A 170 -2.98 -31.16 14.14
CA GLN A 170 -4.35 -31.54 13.76
C GLN A 170 -4.98 -30.53 12.78
N GLY A 171 -4.37 -29.37 12.54
CA GLY A 171 -4.86 -28.36 11.61
C GLY A 171 -6.19 -27.71 12.03
N ILE A 172 -6.44 -27.61 13.33
CA ILE A 172 -7.70 -27.05 13.89
C ILE A 172 -7.61 -25.54 14.15
N MET A 173 -6.40 -24.97 14.24
CA MET A 173 -6.20 -23.57 14.51
C MET A 173 -6.21 -22.78 13.20
N ASN A 174 -7.20 -21.90 13.03
CA ASN A 174 -7.33 -21.03 11.85
C ASN A 174 -7.11 -21.75 10.49
N PRO A 175 -7.88 -22.80 10.21
CA PRO A 175 -7.66 -23.61 9.01
C PRO A 175 -7.84 -22.78 7.72
N GLY A 176 -6.87 -22.90 6.80
CA GLY A 176 -6.88 -22.16 5.53
C GLY A 176 -6.54 -20.68 5.65
N ARG A 177 -5.99 -20.23 6.79
CA ARG A 177 -5.46 -18.88 7.00
C ARG A 177 -3.95 -18.93 6.90
N VAL A 178 -3.36 -17.97 6.21
CA VAL A 178 -1.92 -17.82 5.91
C VAL A 178 -1.42 -18.96 5.01
N LEU A 179 -1.65 -20.21 5.38
CA LEU A 179 -1.25 -21.39 4.62
C LEU A 179 -2.48 -22.21 4.22
N ARG A 180 -2.45 -22.81 3.03
CA ARG A 180 -3.43 -23.83 2.65
C ARG A 180 -3.26 -25.08 3.52
N ARG A 181 -4.37 -25.81 3.67
CA ARG A 181 -4.33 -27.13 4.31
C ARG A 181 -3.57 -28.13 3.47
#